data_4e4abe935f69440b93d6fce53d43750b
#
_entry.id   4e4abe935f69440b93d6fce53d43750b
#
_cell.length_a   1.000
_cell.length_b   1.000
_cell.length_c   1.000
_cell.angle_alpha   90.00
_cell.angle_beta   90.00
_cell.angle_gamma   90.00
#
_symmetry.space_group_name_H-M   'P 1'
#
loop_
_entity.id
_entity.type
_entity.pdbx_description
1 polymer ?
#
loop_
_entity_poly.entity_id
_entity_poly.type
_entity_poly.pdbx_seq_one_letter_code
_entity_poly.pdbx_strand_id
1 'polypeptide(L)'
;MREFFLKIRNNNFFEGFIISIILISAVFVGFRTYDEVFNPEIFLYISYLDYFVTIIFVVEIIIRMVAEKSLKDFFKEPWNIFDFLIVSISLIPIESLDSVLLARLVRVFRLLRLVSFIPQFRILIESFITAIPRVGYILLF
;
A
#
# COMPACT_ATOMS: atom_id res chain seq x y z
N MET A 1 -6.77 -24.62 -8.30
CA MET A 1 -5.84 -23.54 -7.92
C MET A 1 -6.59 -22.30 -7.45
N ARG A 2 -7.51 -21.74 -8.24
CA ARG A 2 -8.27 -20.53 -7.90
C ARG A 2 -8.99 -20.60 -6.54
N GLU A 3 -9.68 -21.71 -6.25
CA GLU A 3 -10.36 -21.93 -4.94
C GLU A 3 -9.41 -21.81 -3.73
N PHE A 4 -8.18 -22.25 -3.90
CA PHE A 4 -7.15 -22.14 -2.86
C PHE A 4 -6.79 -20.66 -2.60
N PHE A 5 -6.59 -19.87 -3.66
CA PHE A 5 -6.27 -18.43 -3.53
C PHE A 5 -7.46 -17.63 -2.99
N LEU A 6 -8.69 -17.98 -3.35
CA LEU A 6 -9.90 -17.39 -2.76
C LEU A 6 -9.99 -17.66 -1.26
N LYS A 7 -9.64 -18.88 -0.82
CA LYS A 7 -9.64 -19.24 0.59
C LYS A 7 -8.58 -18.46 1.39
N ILE A 8 -7.40 -18.24 0.80
CA ILE A 8 -6.35 -17.42 1.41
C ILE A 8 -6.79 -15.97 1.52
N ARG A 9 -7.29 -15.39 0.41
CA ARG A 9 -7.76 -14.00 0.37
C ARG A 9 -8.85 -13.71 1.42
N ASN A 10 -9.79 -14.63 1.59
CA ASN A 10 -10.92 -14.46 2.51
C ASN A 10 -10.61 -14.90 3.95
N ASN A 11 -9.35 -15.19 4.26
CA ASN A 11 -8.94 -15.59 5.59
C ASN A 11 -8.60 -14.36 6.44
N ASN A 12 -9.36 -14.14 7.52
CA ASN A 12 -9.13 -13.05 8.47
C ASN A 12 -7.71 -13.04 9.05
N PHE A 13 -7.09 -14.20 9.18
CA PHE A 13 -5.71 -14.31 9.64
C PHE A 13 -4.73 -13.71 8.60
N PHE A 14 -4.95 -13.99 7.32
CA PHE A 14 -4.13 -13.44 6.24
C PHE A 14 -4.27 -11.91 6.17
N GLU A 15 -5.50 -11.42 6.27
CA GLU A 15 -5.78 -9.97 6.31
C GLU A 15 -5.09 -9.31 7.52
N GLY A 16 -5.25 -9.89 8.72
CA GLY A 16 -4.59 -9.39 9.93
C GLY A 16 -3.06 -9.42 9.84
N PHE A 17 -2.49 -10.43 9.20
CA PHE A 17 -1.06 -10.53 8.94
C PHE A 17 -0.57 -9.38 8.02
N ILE A 18 -1.27 -9.10 6.93
CA ILE A 18 -0.92 -7.99 6.03
C ILE A 18 -1.03 -6.64 6.74
N ILE A 19 -2.10 -6.40 7.51
CA ILE A 19 -2.26 -5.19 8.31
C ILE A 19 -1.09 -5.03 9.28
N SER A 20 -0.69 -6.09 9.98
CA SER A 20 0.45 -6.07 10.90
C SER A 20 1.75 -5.69 10.20
N ILE A 21 1.99 -6.21 9.01
CA ILE A 21 3.17 -5.86 8.19
C ILE A 21 3.15 -4.39 7.78
N ILE A 22 1.98 -3.85 7.39
CA ILE A 22 1.84 -2.43 7.06
C ILE A 22 2.16 -1.56 8.27
N LEU A 23 1.66 -1.91 9.46
CA LEU A 23 1.94 -1.17 10.69
C LEU A 23 3.42 -1.22 11.07
N ILE A 24 4.05 -2.38 10.98
CA ILE A 24 5.50 -2.53 11.20
C ILE A 24 6.28 -1.68 10.20
N SER A 25 5.90 -1.71 8.92
CA SER A 25 6.51 -0.87 7.89
C SER A 25 6.38 0.63 8.21
N ALA A 26 5.22 1.06 8.75
CA ALA A 26 5.01 2.44 9.19
C ALA A 26 6.02 2.87 10.27
N VAL A 27 6.26 2.01 11.24
CA VAL A 27 7.25 2.26 12.30
C VAL A 27 8.66 2.40 11.70
N PHE A 28 9.04 1.54 10.75
CA PHE A 28 10.35 1.65 10.10
C PHE A 28 10.50 2.90 9.25
N VAL A 29 9.44 3.34 8.55
CA VAL A 29 9.45 4.62 7.84
C VAL A 29 9.66 5.78 8.81
N GLY A 30 9.03 5.73 10.00
CA GLY A 30 9.24 6.71 11.06
C GLY A 30 10.69 6.73 11.54
N PHE A 31 11.30 5.57 11.80
CA PHE A 31 12.70 5.50 12.22
C PHE A 31 13.67 6.07 11.18
N ARG A 32 13.43 5.84 9.89
CA ARG A 32 14.25 6.42 8.81
C ARG A 32 14.19 7.95 8.70
N THR A 33 13.22 8.59 9.34
CA THR A 33 13.14 10.06 9.37
C THR A 33 14.22 10.65 10.29
N TYR A 34 14.75 9.87 11.23
CA TYR A 34 15.82 10.25 12.16
C TYR A 34 17.19 9.72 11.69
N ASP A 35 17.56 9.98 10.44
CA ASP A 35 18.79 9.49 9.80
C ASP A 35 20.10 9.85 10.60
N GLU A 36 20.06 10.90 11.41
CA GLU A 36 21.22 11.38 12.20
C GLU A 36 21.50 10.54 13.45
N VAL A 37 20.59 9.64 13.86
CA VAL A 37 20.67 8.92 15.15
C VAL A 37 21.14 7.47 14.99
N PHE A 38 21.06 6.89 13.79
CA PHE A 38 21.32 5.47 13.60
C PHE A 38 22.67 5.18 12.91
N ASN A 39 23.36 4.13 13.41
CA ASN A 39 24.55 3.58 12.81
C ASN A 39 24.30 3.08 11.37
N PRO A 40 25.29 3.16 10.46
CA PRO A 40 25.17 2.68 9.08
C PRO A 40 24.69 1.22 8.96
N GLU A 41 25.07 0.38 9.91
CA GLU A 41 24.67 -1.03 9.95
C GLU A 41 23.16 -1.19 10.16
N ILE A 42 22.58 -0.43 11.09
CA ILE A 42 21.13 -0.46 11.36
C ILE A 42 20.35 0.00 10.12
N PHE A 43 20.87 1.00 9.42
CA PHE A 43 20.26 1.49 8.18
C PHE A 43 20.20 0.43 7.08
N LEU A 44 21.23 -0.40 7.01
CA LEU A 44 21.30 -1.51 6.06
C LEU A 44 20.26 -2.59 6.37
N TYR A 45 20.10 -2.97 7.65
CA TYR A 45 19.04 -3.90 8.08
C TYR A 45 17.63 -3.37 7.79
N ILE A 46 17.37 -2.10 8.05
CA ILE A 46 16.10 -1.47 7.74
C ILE A 46 15.82 -1.50 6.22
N SER A 47 16.85 -1.33 5.39
CA SER A 47 16.73 -1.43 3.93
C SER A 47 16.33 -2.84 3.47
N TYR A 48 16.95 -3.86 4.03
CA TYR A 48 16.56 -5.26 3.73
C TYR A 48 15.15 -5.58 4.18
N LEU A 49 14.71 -5.09 5.34
CA LEU A 49 13.34 -5.24 5.81
C LEU A 49 12.34 -4.55 4.87
N ASP A 50 12.69 -3.37 4.36
CA ASP A 50 11.88 -2.65 3.38
C ASP A 50 11.68 -3.45 2.08
N TYR A 51 12.75 -4.08 1.58
CA TYR A 51 12.69 -4.98 0.44
C TYR A 51 11.80 -6.20 0.71
N PHE A 52 11.97 -6.82 1.87
CA PHE A 52 11.19 -7.98 2.27
C PHE A 52 9.69 -7.66 2.36
N VAL A 53 9.34 -6.53 2.96
CA VAL A 53 7.96 -6.04 3.04
C VAL A 53 7.38 -5.77 1.65
N THR A 54 8.17 -5.20 0.75
CA THR A 54 7.75 -4.96 -0.64
C THR A 54 7.45 -6.26 -1.37
N ILE A 55 8.28 -7.29 -1.21
CA ILE A 55 8.06 -8.62 -1.80
C ILE A 55 6.74 -9.22 -1.28
N ILE A 56 6.48 -9.13 0.02
CA ILE A 56 5.21 -9.62 0.58
C ILE A 56 4.01 -8.92 -0.07
N PHE A 57 4.09 -7.62 -0.29
CA PHE A 57 3.01 -6.89 -0.93
C PHE A 57 2.83 -7.26 -2.40
N VAL A 58 3.91 -7.53 -3.12
CA VAL A 58 3.83 -8.03 -4.49
C VAL A 58 3.14 -9.39 -4.52
N VAL A 59 3.54 -10.30 -3.63
CA VAL A 59 2.93 -11.63 -3.53
C VAL A 59 1.45 -11.52 -3.19
N GLU A 60 1.08 -10.65 -2.26
CA GLU A 60 -0.31 -10.41 -1.87
C GLU A 60 -1.17 -9.92 -3.05
N ILE A 61 -0.68 -8.94 -3.82
CA ILE A 61 -1.39 -8.47 -5.02
C ILE A 61 -1.53 -9.58 -6.07
N ILE A 62 -0.49 -10.39 -6.27
CA ILE A 62 -0.56 -11.54 -7.19
C ILE A 62 -1.63 -12.53 -6.73
N ILE A 63 -1.68 -12.84 -5.42
CA ILE A 63 -2.71 -13.72 -4.85
C ILE A 63 -4.11 -13.17 -5.14
N ARG A 64 -4.34 -11.86 -4.95
CA ARG A 64 -5.61 -11.21 -5.25
C ARG A 64 -5.95 -11.27 -6.75
N MET A 65 -4.98 -11.00 -7.61
CA MET A 65 -5.19 -11.06 -9.07
C MET A 65 -5.56 -12.47 -9.53
N VAL A 66 -4.90 -13.51 -9.00
CA VAL A 66 -5.17 -14.91 -9.35
C VAL A 66 -6.49 -15.40 -8.74
N ALA A 67 -6.90 -14.87 -7.60
CA ALA A 67 -8.17 -15.19 -6.95
C ALA A 67 -9.37 -14.72 -7.77
N GLU A 68 -9.24 -13.62 -8.53
CA GLU A 68 -10.32 -13.13 -9.38
C GLU A 68 -10.55 -14.03 -10.62
N LYS A 69 -11.74 -13.92 -11.21
CA LYS A 69 -12.10 -14.72 -12.42
C LYS A 69 -11.27 -14.33 -13.63
N SER A 70 -10.97 -13.04 -13.74
CA SER A 70 -10.22 -12.44 -14.84
C SER A 70 -9.47 -11.22 -14.33
N LEU A 71 -8.34 -10.91 -14.98
CA LEU A 71 -7.63 -9.63 -14.75
C LEU A 71 -8.55 -8.43 -14.96
N LYS A 72 -9.49 -8.52 -15.91
CA LYS A 72 -10.48 -7.46 -16.15
C LYS A 72 -11.39 -7.25 -14.95
N ASP A 73 -11.77 -8.31 -14.25
CA ASP A 73 -12.62 -8.22 -13.05
C ASP A 73 -11.84 -7.64 -11.87
N PHE A 74 -10.56 -7.94 -11.75
CA PHE A 74 -9.67 -7.33 -10.77
C PHE A 74 -9.62 -5.80 -10.93
N PHE A 75 -9.45 -5.31 -12.16
CA PHE A 75 -9.39 -3.88 -12.46
C PHE A 75 -10.75 -3.16 -12.52
N LYS A 76 -11.86 -3.84 -12.31
CA LYS A 76 -13.18 -3.20 -12.11
C LYS A 76 -13.34 -2.62 -10.70
N GLU A 77 -12.66 -3.21 -9.73
CA GLU A 77 -12.72 -2.77 -8.34
C GLU A 77 -11.73 -1.62 -8.11
N PRO A 78 -12.20 -0.39 -7.74
CA PRO A 78 -11.32 0.78 -7.56
C PRO A 78 -10.24 0.54 -6.51
N TRP A 79 -10.56 -0.19 -5.45
CA TRP A 79 -9.63 -0.49 -4.38
C TRP A 79 -8.52 -1.46 -4.80
N ASN A 80 -8.79 -2.39 -5.70
CA ASN A 80 -7.78 -3.25 -6.27
C ASN A 80 -6.81 -2.46 -7.17
N ILE A 81 -7.34 -1.49 -7.94
CA ILE A 81 -6.52 -0.57 -8.75
C ILE A 81 -5.63 0.27 -7.84
N PHE A 82 -6.20 0.82 -6.76
CA PHE A 82 -5.46 1.62 -5.79
C PHE A 82 -4.29 0.83 -5.18
N ASP A 83 -4.55 -0.39 -4.69
CA ASP A 83 -3.52 -1.26 -4.12
C ASP A 83 -2.44 -1.63 -5.16
N PHE A 84 -2.86 -1.93 -6.39
CA PHE A 84 -1.95 -2.24 -7.48
C PHE A 84 -1.03 -1.05 -7.82
N LEU A 85 -1.58 0.16 -7.90
CA LEU A 85 -0.81 1.37 -8.14
C LEU A 85 0.22 1.63 -7.03
N ILE A 86 -0.18 1.49 -5.76
CA ILE A 86 0.73 1.69 -4.63
C ILE A 86 1.88 0.68 -4.66
N VAL A 87 1.60 -0.60 -4.96
CA VAL A 87 2.66 -1.61 -5.08
C VAL A 87 3.56 -1.30 -6.27
N SER A 88 2.99 -0.91 -7.41
CA SER A 88 3.78 -0.55 -8.60
C SER A 88 4.71 0.63 -8.34
N ILE A 89 4.22 1.67 -7.65
CA ILE A 89 5.05 2.81 -7.23
C ILE A 89 6.14 2.36 -6.24
N SER A 90 5.83 1.43 -5.34
CA SER A 90 6.79 0.90 -4.36
C SER A 90 7.91 0.05 -4.98
N LEU A 91 7.73 -0.42 -6.21
CA LEU A 91 8.74 -1.15 -6.97
C LEU A 91 9.73 -0.23 -7.69
N ILE A 92 9.46 1.07 -7.77
CA ILE A 92 10.39 2.03 -8.37
C ILE A 92 11.68 2.02 -7.52
N PRO A 93 12.86 1.77 -8.12
CA PRO A 93 14.11 1.80 -7.38
C PRO A 93 14.35 3.19 -6.82
N ILE A 94 14.42 3.29 -5.49
CA ILE A 94 14.60 4.57 -4.80
C ILE A 94 15.93 5.22 -5.18
N GLU A 95 16.91 4.41 -5.53
CA GLU A 95 18.25 4.84 -5.97
C GLU A 95 18.23 5.57 -7.33
N SER A 96 17.20 5.32 -8.14
CA SER A 96 17.00 6.00 -9.44
C SER A 96 16.30 7.36 -9.32
N LEU A 97 15.88 7.74 -8.11
CA LEU A 97 15.19 9.01 -7.87
C LEU A 97 16.22 10.08 -7.51
N ASP A 98 16.37 11.07 -8.35
CA ASP A 98 17.30 12.20 -8.15
C ASP A 98 16.97 13.06 -6.91
N SER A 99 15.80 12.88 -6.33
CA SER A 99 15.31 13.64 -5.19
C SER A 99 15.08 12.76 -3.96
N VAL A 100 15.77 13.08 -2.86
CA VAL A 100 15.55 12.49 -1.54
C VAL A 100 14.09 12.62 -1.09
N LEU A 101 13.43 13.72 -1.48
CA LEU A 101 12.03 13.98 -1.15
C LEU A 101 11.10 12.99 -1.86
N LEU A 102 11.34 12.68 -3.14
CA LEU A 102 10.58 11.68 -3.88
C LEU A 102 10.77 10.29 -3.28
N ALA A 103 11.99 9.95 -2.87
CA ALA A 103 12.27 8.69 -2.19
C ALA A 103 11.48 8.55 -0.87
N ARG A 104 11.35 9.62 -0.10
CA ARG A 104 10.52 9.65 1.12
C ARG A 104 9.04 9.49 0.78
N LEU A 105 8.53 10.19 -0.25
CA LEU A 105 7.13 10.09 -0.66
C LEU A 105 6.75 8.68 -1.09
N VAL A 106 7.58 8.00 -1.88
CA VAL A 106 7.34 6.60 -2.31
C VAL A 106 7.19 5.68 -1.10
N ARG A 107 8.01 5.86 -0.06
CA ARG A 107 7.91 5.07 1.17
C ARG A 107 6.61 5.36 1.93
N VAL A 108 6.22 6.63 2.03
CA VAL A 108 4.98 7.03 2.71
C VAL A 108 3.75 6.52 1.95
N PHE A 109 3.75 6.55 0.62
CA PHE A 109 2.65 6.03 -0.18
C PHE A 109 2.35 4.55 0.08
N ARG A 110 3.36 3.76 0.43
CA ARG A 110 3.20 2.37 0.85
C ARG A 110 2.23 2.23 2.04
N LEU A 111 2.22 3.20 2.97
CA LEU A 111 1.34 3.18 4.14
C LEU A 111 -0.12 3.46 3.78
N LEU A 112 -0.39 4.11 2.65
CA LEU A 112 -1.75 4.35 2.17
C LEU A 112 -2.51 3.04 1.88
N ARG A 113 -1.80 1.92 1.72
CA ARG A 113 -2.44 0.59 1.61
C ARG A 113 -3.32 0.25 2.82
N LEU A 114 -2.99 0.80 4.01
CA LEU A 114 -3.82 0.60 5.20
C LEU A 114 -5.28 1.04 4.96
N VAL A 115 -5.48 2.03 4.11
CA VAL A 115 -6.82 2.52 3.74
C VAL A 115 -7.64 1.43 3.06
N SER A 116 -7.03 0.63 2.19
CA SER A 116 -7.72 -0.45 1.48
C SER A 116 -8.13 -1.61 2.39
N PHE A 117 -7.42 -1.80 3.50
CA PHE A 117 -7.69 -2.89 4.43
C PHE A 117 -8.69 -2.54 5.52
N ILE A 118 -8.83 -1.26 5.87
CA ILE A 118 -9.73 -0.81 6.92
C ILE A 118 -11.03 -0.28 6.29
N PRO A 119 -12.18 -0.99 6.46
CA PRO A 119 -13.44 -0.60 5.82
C PRO A 119 -13.91 0.81 6.17
N GLN A 120 -13.63 1.27 7.40
CA GLN A 120 -14.00 2.61 7.86
C GLN A 120 -13.28 3.70 7.05
N PHE A 121 -12.01 3.50 6.71
CA PHE A 121 -11.26 4.43 5.87
C PHE A 121 -11.75 4.45 4.43
N ARG A 122 -12.15 3.29 3.89
CA ARG A 122 -12.76 3.22 2.55
C ARG A 122 -14.02 4.08 2.48
N ILE A 123 -14.95 3.89 3.42
CA ILE A 123 -16.21 4.64 3.48
C ILE A 123 -15.93 6.14 3.61
N LEU A 124 -14.96 6.52 4.44
CA LEU A 124 -14.59 7.92 4.65
C LEU A 124 -14.07 8.56 3.36
N ILE A 125 -13.15 7.89 2.66
CA ILE A 125 -12.59 8.40 1.40
C ILE A 125 -13.64 8.43 0.28
N GLU A 126 -14.48 7.42 0.15
CA GLU A 126 -15.57 7.40 -0.82
C GLU A 126 -16.57 8.56 -0.58
N SER A 127 -16.89 8.80 0.68
CA SER A 127 -17.75 9.93 1.07
C SER A 127 -17.09 11.27 0.74
N PHE A 128 -15.78 11.39 0.98
CA PHE A 128 -15.03 12.60 0.70
C PHE A 128 -14.97 12.87 -0.82
N ILE A 129 -14.62 11.88 -1.62
CA ILE A 129 -14.57 11.97 -3.08
C ILE A 129 -15.95 12.36 -3.66
N THR A 130 -17.02 11.81 -3.10
CA THR A 130 -18.39 12.12 -3.54
C THR A 130 -18.83 13.52 -3.12
N ALA A 131 -18.30 14.06 -2.03
CA ALA A 131 -18.60 15.41 -1.55
C ALA A 131 -17.88 16.51 -2.36
N ILE A 132 -16.68 16.26 -2.85
CA ILE A 132 -15.86 17.25 -3.59
C ILE A 132 -16.63 17.91 -4.74
N PRO A 133 -17.28 17.18 -5.68
CA PRO A 133 -18.02 17.81 -6.77
C PRO A 133 -19.16 18.68 -6.26
N ARG A 134 -19.86 18.26 -5.18
CA ARG A 134 -20.98 19.03 -4.61
C ARG A 134 -20.51 20.36 -4.03
N VAL A 135 -19.39 20.36 -3.32
CA VAL A 135 -18.77 21.57 -2.79
C VAL A 135 -18.28 22.46 -3.94
N GLY A 136 -17.70 21.87 -4.99
CA GLY A 136 -17.29 22.61 -6.19
C GLY A 136 -18.44 23.35 -6.87
N TYR A 137 -19.61 22.73 -6.97
CA TYR A 137 -20.82 23.42 -7.49
C TYR A 137 -21.26 24.59 -6.62
N ILE A 138 -21.20 24.45 -5.31
CA ILE A 138 -21.57 25.54 -4.37
C ILE A 138 -20.59 26.71 -4.45
N LEU A 139 -19.29 26.44 -4.69
CA LEU A 139 -18.28 27.50 -4.82
C LEU A 139 -18.32 28.23 -6.17
N LEU A 140 -18.90 27.63 -7.20
CA LEU A 140 -19.06 28.21 -8.54
C LEU A 140 -20.33 29.04 -8.70
N PHE A 141 -21.30 28.92 -7.81
CA PHE A 141 -22.58 29.64 -7.79
C PHE A 141 -22.69 30.52 -6.55
#